data_fe1c16ac5be48da845f13080e782e466
#
_entry.id   fe1c16ac5be48da845f13080e782e466
#
_cell.length_a   1.000
_cell.length_b   1.000
_cell.length_c   1.000
_cell.angle_alpha   90.00
_cell.angle_beta   90.00
_cell.angle_gamma   90.00
#
_symmetry.space_group_name_H-M   'P 1'
#
loop_
_entity.id
_entity.type
_entity.pdbx_description
1 polymer ?
#
loop_
_entity_poly.entity_id
_entity_poly.type
_entity_poly.pdbx_seq_one_letter_code
_entity_poly.pdbx_strand_id
1 'polypeptide(L)'
;MSNSKILVTGATGRTGSIVLKKLRQNTSLNAFGFARSNDKIKEMFGSTEGFYCGNIADKSSLEPAIKNCEKLIIVTSAVPQMKAPPQEGERPEFTYPENATPEIIDYQGQVNQIDLAQEAGVNHIILMGSMGGTNEDHPLNKLGNGNILIWKRKAEQYLIDSGIDYTIVRAGGLLNESGGKRKLLVGKNDTLLDRESPTIPREDVAELMIQALSIPEARNKAFDVVSESEEMSQGKVTQDFRELLSQTTSGL
;
A
#
# COMPACT_ATOMS: atom_id res chain seq x y z
N MET A 1 -0.07 -7.42 28.29
CA MET A 1 0.25 -7.56 26.86
C MET A 1 0.49 -6.16 26.32
N SER A 2 1.63 -5.88 25.74
CA SER A 2 1.95 -4.59 25.15
C SER A 2 0.94 -4.32 24.04
N ASN A 3 0.21 -3.21 24.15
CA ASN A 3 -0.80 -2.81 23.17
C ASN A 3 -0.04 -2.14 22.00
N SER A 4 0.52 -2.99 21.12
CA SER A 4 1.41 -2.60 20.01
C SER A 4 0.77 -1.52 19.15
N LYS A 5 1.37 -0.33 19.10
CA LYS A 5 0.89 0.77 18.24
C LYS A 5 1.19 0.44 16.77
N ILE A 6 0.15 0.42 15.95
CA ILE A 6 0.23 0.24 14.50
C ILE A 6 -0.17 1.57 13.84
N LEU A 7 0.68 2.12 13.00
CA LEU A 7 0.36 3.30 12.21
C LEU A 7 0.03 2.91 10.76
N VAL A 8 -1.06 3.45 10.23
CA VAL A 8 -1.42 3.33 8.80
C VAL A 8 -1.30 4.71 8.17
N THR A 9 -0.36 4.88 7.25
CA THR A 9 -0.25 6.11 6.45
C THR A 9 -1.03 5.99 5.15
N GLY A 10 -1.57 7.13 4.65
CA GLY A 10 -2.55 7.08 3.57
C GLY A 10 -3.95 6.61 4.05
N ALA A 11 -4.24 6.76 5.33
CA ALA A 11 -5.42 6.22 6.01
C ALA A 11 -6.77 6.71 5.47
N THR A 12 -6.81 7.82 4.73
CA THR A 12 -8.02 8.31 4.04
C THR A 12 -8.03 7.97 2.54
N GLY A 13 -7.07 7.16 2.07
CA GLY A 13 -7.06 6.61 0.72
C GLY A 13 -8.03 5.43 0.56
N ARG A 14 -8.28 5.01 -0.69
CA ARG A 14 -9.22 3.90 -0.99
C ARG A 14 -8.86 2.60 -0.28
N THR A 15 -7.59 2.19 -0.31
CA THR A 15 -7.12 0.96 0.36
C THR A 15 -6.81 1.22 1.83
N GLY A 16 -6.13 2.33 2.16
CA GLY A 16 -5.74 2.64 3.54
C GLY A 16 -6.92 2.78 4.50
N SER A 17 -8.06 3.31 4.03
CA SER A 17 -9.26 3.38 4.85
C SER A 17 -9.85 1.99 5.18
N ILE A 18 -9.75 1.06 4.25
CA ILE A 18 -10.17 -0.34 4.47
C ILE A 18 -9.24 -0.99 5.50
N VAL A 19 -7.91 -0.85 5.32
CA VAL A 19 -6.92 -1.37 6.27
C VAL A 19 -7.19 -0.85 7.68
N LEU A 20 -7.31 0.47 7.85
CA LEU A 20 -7.51 1.06 9.18
C LEU A 20 -8.86 0.66 9.80
N LYS A 21 -9.94 0.63 9.03
CA LYS A 21 -11.26 0.18 9.53
C LYS A 21 -11.21 -1.27 10.00
N LYS A 22 -10.62 -2.17 9.23
CA LYS A 22 -10.46 -3.59 9.61
C LYS A 22 -9.59 -3.75 10.87
N LEU A 23 -8.45 -3.06 10.96
CA LEU A 23 -7.59 -3.10 12.15
C LEU A 23 -8.34 -2.64 13.42
N ARG A 24 -9.15 -1.59 13.33
CA ARG A 24 -9.93 -1.06 14.46
C ARG A 24 -11.10 -1.96 14.87
N GLN A 25 -11.56 -2.86 14.04
CA GLN A 25 -12.54 -3.89 14.42
C GLN A 25 -11.94 -4.92 15.38
N ASN A 26 -10.63 -5.13 15.32
CA ASN A 26 -9.92 -5.98 16.28
C ASN A 26 -9.49 -5.14 17.49
N THR A 27 -10.26 -5.20 18.57
CA THR A 27 -10.05 -4.43 19.80
C THR A 27 -8.74 -4.74 20.54
N SER A 28 -8.05 -5.81 20.17
CA SER A 28 -6.72 -6.12 20.70
C SER A 28 -5.58 -5.34 20.01
N LEU A 29 -5.88 -4.66 18.90
CA LEU A 29 -4.91 -3.87 18.14
C LEU A 29 -5.10 -2.37 18.40
N ASN A 30 -4.00 -1.66 18.54
CA ASN A 30 -4.00 -0.20 18.76
C ASN A 30 -3.61 0.52 17.46
N ALA A 31 -4.59 0.71 16.57
CA ALA A 31 -4.38 1.22 15.21
C ALA A 31 -4.70 2.71 15.08
N PHE A 32 -3.72 3.47 14.59
CA PHE A 32 -3.79 4.90 14.30
C PHE A 32 -3.69 5.17 12.81
N GLY A 33 -4.33 6.26 12.37
CA GLY A 33 -4.24 6.73 11.00
C GLY A 33 -3.36 7.97 10.86
N PHE A 34 -2.67 8.10 9.72
CA PHE A 34 -2.03 9.33 9.30
C PHE A 34 -2.60 9.79 7.97
N ALA A 35 -3.07 11.04 7.88
CA ALA A 35 -3.69 11.60 6.69
C ALA A 35 -3.48 13.12 6.60
N ARG A 36 -3.70 13.69 5.40
CA ARG A 36 -3.41 15.10 5.12
C ARG A 36 -4.52 16.08 5.49
N SER A 37 -5.74 15.61 5.73
CA SER A 37 -6.91 16.49 5.93
C SER A 37 -7.79 15.99 7.05
N ASN A 38 -7.97 16.85 8.07
CA ASN A 38 -8.91 16.60 9.16
C ASN A 38 -10.35 16.51 8.69
N ASP A 39 -10.76 17.28 7.67
CA ASP A 39 -12.12 17.27 7.16
C ASP A 39 -12.41 15.92 6.49
N LYS A 40 -11.47 15.42 5.68
CA LYS A 40 -11.60 14.08 5.08
C LYS A 40 -11.59 12.96 6.11
N ILE A 41 -10.81 13.09 7.19
CA ILE A 41 -10.85 12.15 8.32
C ILE A 41 -12.26 12.14 8.93
N LYS A 42 -12.82 13.31 9.26
CA LYS A 42 -14.18 13.42 9.84
C LYS A 42 -15.25 12.87 8.92
N GLU A 43 -15.18 13.19 7.62
CA GLU A 43 -16.11 12.66 6.61
C GLU A 43 -16.10 11.12 6.58
N MET A 44 -14.92 10.48 6.59
CA MET A 44 -14.79 9.04 6.40
C MET A 44 -14.91 8.21 7.68
N PHE A 45 -14.60 8.79 8.85
CA PHE A 45 -14.50 8.08 10.13
C PHE A 45 -15.36 8.69 11.23
N GLY A 46 -16.01 9.84 11.01
CA GLY A 46 -16.87 10.52 11.97
C GLY A 46 -16.10 11.34 13.04
N SER A 47 -14.84 11.05 13.27
CA SER A 47 -13.99 11.71 14.27
C SER A 47 -12.54 11.75 13.81
N THR A 48 -11.76 12.67 14.37
CA THR A 48 -10.30 12.72 14.21
C THR A 48 -9.56 11.95 15.30
N GLU A 49 -10.26 11.34 16.23
CA GLU A 49 -9.66 10.53 17.30
C GLU A 49 -8.89 9.34 16.73
N GLY A 50 -7.69 9.10 17.24
CA GLY A 50 -6.79 8.07 16.73
C GLY A 50 -6.18 8.40 15.34
N PHE A 51 -6.16 9.69 14.98
CA PHE A 51 -5.48 10.16 13.78
C PHE A 51 -4.42 11.22 14.10
N TYR A 52 -3.40 11.23 13.27
CA TYR A 52 -2.45 12.31 13.12
C TYR A 52 -2.66 12.97 11.75
N CYS A 53 -2.63 14.30 11.72
CA CYS A 53 -2.79 15.05 10.47
C CYS A 53 -1.46 15.69 10.09
N GLY A 54 -1.02 15.45 8.83
CA GLY A 54 0.25 15.96 8.33
C GLY A 54 0.56 15.52 6.91
N ASN A 55 1.76 15.84 6.45
CA ASN A 55 2.25 15.50 5.12
C ASN A 55 3.49 14.60 5.23
N ILE A 56 3.49 13.45 4.54
CA ILE A 56 4.63 12.52 4.53
C ILE A 56 5.92 13.14 3.92
N ALA A 57 5.80 14.19 3.12
CA ALA A 57 6.94 14.95 2.62
C ALA A 57 7.59 15.83 3.70
N ASP A 58 6.94 16.03 4.84
CA ASP A 58 7.41 16.81 5.97
C ASP A 58 7.65 15.90 7.19
N LYS A 59 8.92 15.60 7.48
CA LYS A 59 9.32 14.75 8.61
C LYS A 59 8.78 15.26 9.94
N SER A 60 8.75 16.59 10.15
CA SER A 60 8.31 17.18 11.42
C SER A 60 6.83 16.92 11.73
N SER A 61 5.99 16.84 10.70
CA SER A 61 4.56 16.50 10.86
C SER A 61 4.33 15.00 11.05
N LEU A 62 5.25 14.18 10.59
CA LEU A 62 5.16 12.72 10.61
C LEU A 62 5.73 12.10 11.89
N GLU A 63 6.79 12.69 12.46
CA GLU A 63 7.50 12.21 13.65
C GLU A 63 6.58 11.88 14.84
N PRO A 64 5.63 12.75 15.25
CA PRO A 64 4.72 12.46 16.37
C PRO A 64 3.83 11.23 16.12
N ALA A 65 3.52 10.94 14.85
CA ALA A 65 2.71 9.80 14.47
C ALA A 65 3.48 8.48 14.58
N ILE A 66 4.74 8.46 14.16
CA ILE A 66 5.60 7.26 14.15
C ILE A 66 6.16 6.96 15.55
N LYS A 67 6.30 7.95 16.40
CA LYS A 67 6.81 7.79 17.76
C LYS A 67 6.07 6.67 18.52
N ASN A 68 6.83 5.75 19.10
CA ASN A 68 6.34 4.57 19.83
C ASN A 68 5.50 3.60 18.97
N CYS A 69 5.60 3.65 17.64
CA CYS A 69 5.03 2.64 16.78
C CYS A 69 5.89 1.37 16.83
N GLU A 70 5.23 0.23 16.87
CA GLU A 70 5.87 -1.08 16.70
C GLU A 70 5.83 -1.54 15.25
N LYS A 71 4.75 -1.18 14.54
CA LYS A 71 4.53 -1.56 13.13
C LYS A 71 4.00 -0.39 12.31
N LEU A 72 4.40 -0.33 11.05
CA LEU A 72 3.98 0.69 10.10
C LEU A 72 3.40 0.04 8.85
N ILE A 73 2.22 0.50 8.42
CA ILE A 73 1.61 0.13 7.14
C ILE A 73 1.60 1.35 6.23
N ILE A 74 2.34 1.29 5.13
CA ILE A 74 2.46 2.38 4.15
C ILE A 74 1.55 2.09 2.96
N VAL A 75 0.50 2.91 2.79
CA VAL A 75 -0.47 2.82 1.70
C VAL A 75 -0.58 4.16 0.95
N THR A 76 0.46 4.98 1.06
CA THR A 76 0.53 6.29 0.39
C THR A 76 0.94 6.12 -1.07
N SER A 77 0.32 6.90 -1.95
CA SER A 77 0.71 7.00 -3.35
C SER A 77 0.26 8.34 -3.94
N ALA A 78 1.01 8.84 -4.91
CA ALA A 78 0.60 9.98 -5.71
C ALA A 78 -0.65 9.63 -6.52
N VAL A 79 -1.54 10.61 -6.67
CA VAL A 79 -2.80 10.45 -7.40
C VAL A 79 -2.78 11.37 -8.61
N PRO A 80 -2.80 10.82 -9.84
CA PRO A 80 -2.88 11.63 -11.04
C PRO A 80 -4.23 12.35 -11.10
N GLN A 81 -4.22 13.56 -11.62
CA GLN A 81 -5.40 14.37 -11.86
C GLN A 81 -5.59 14.57 -13.35
N MET A 82 -6.82 14.47 -13.82
CA MET A 82 -7.15 14.77 -15.20
C MET A 82 -6.98 16.29 -15.43
N LYS A 83 -6.26 16.70 -16.46
CA LYS A 83 -6.02 18.12 -16.78
C LYS A 83 -7.31 18.84 -17.17
N ALA A 84 -8.10 18.20 -18.04
CA ALA A 84 -9.41 18.68 -18.51
C ALA A 84 -10.23 17.47 -18.96
N PRO A 85 -11.57 17.57 -18.99
CA PRO A 85 -12.41 16.58 -19.65
C PRO A 85 -11.97 16.41 -21.11
N PRO A 86 -11.71 15.17 -21.59
CA PRO A 86 -11.34 14.95 -22.98
C PRO A 86 -12.48 15.32 -23.93
N GLN A 87 -12.15 15.87 -25.10
CA GLN A 87 -13.12 16.04 -26.18
C GLN A 87 -13.42 14.69 -26.81
N GLU A 88 -14.51 14.61 -27.59
CA GLU A 88 -14.92 13.39 -28.27
C GLU A 88 -13.78 12.85 -29.16
N GLY A 89 -13.32 11.63 -28.90
CA GLY A 89 -12.20 10.99 -29.62
C GLY A 89 -10.81 11.26 -29.04
N GLU A 90 -10.66 12.13 -28.06
CA GLU A 90 -9.38 12.41 -27.41
C GLU A 90 -9.14 11.46 -26.22
N ARG A 91 -7.86 11.13 -25.97
CA ARG A 91 -7.48 10.39 -24.77
C ARG A 91 -7.34 11.37 -23.61
N PRO A 92 -7.82 11.01 -22.39
CA PRO A 92 -7.66 11.87 -21.23
C PRO A 92 -6.17 12.09 -20.90
N GLU A 93 -5.80 13.36 -20.72
CA GLU A 93 -4.48 13.74 -20.26
C GLU A 93 -4.46 13.88 -18.74
N PHE A 94 -3.36 13.40 -18.14
CA PHE A 94 -3.17 13.45 -16.69
C PHE A 94 -1.95 14.28 -16.31
N THR A 95 -1.96 14.79 -15.10
CA THR A 95 -0.84 15.48 -14.46
C THR A 95 -0.80 15.14 -12.98
N TYR A 96 0.28 15.52 -12.31
CA TYR A 96 0.38 15.47 -10.85
C TYR A 96 0.49 16.89 -10.31
N PRO A 97 -0.10 17.20 -9.13
CA PRO A 97 0.19 18.47 -8.45
C PRO A 97 1.68 18.61 -8.19
N GLU A 98 2.21 19.82 -8.31
CA GLU A 98 3.65 20.10 -8.19
C GLU A 98 4.25 19.61 -6.87
N ASN A 99 3.51 19.71 -5.77
CA ASN A 99 3.91 19.27 -4.44
C ASN A 99 3.46 17.84 -4.08
N ALA A 100 2.95 17.07 -5.05
CA ALA A 100 2.46 15.70 -4.85
C ALA A 100 2.75 14.80 -6.05
N THR A 101 3.91 15.02 -6.69
CA THR A 101 4.41 14.14 -7.76
C THR A 101 4.77 12.75 -7.21
N PRO A 102 4.85 11.71 -8.06
CA PRO A 102 5.34 10.40 -7.64
C PRO A 102 6.72 10.44 -6.99
N GLU A 103 7.64 11.29 -7.44
CA GLU A 103 8.95 11.47 -6.80
C GLU A 103 8.81 11.92 -5.34
N ILE A 104 7.93 12.91 -5.08
CA ILE A 104 7.72 13.44 -3.73
C ILE A 104 6.98 12.44 -2.85
N ILE A 105 5.93 11.77 -3.37
CA ILE A 105 5.04 10.93 -2.56
C ILE A 105 5.50 9.47 -2.52
N ASP A 106 5.83 8.88 -3.69
CA ASP A 106 6.14 7.45 -3.81
C ASP A 106 7.63 7.14 -3.58
N TYR A 107 8.49 8.18 -3.48
CA TYR A 107 9.88 8.01 -3.10
C TYR A 107 10.23 8.83 -1.86
N GLN A 108 10.36 10.16 -1.96
CA GLN A 108 10.84 10.99 -0.86
C GLN A 108 9.97 10.85 0.43
N GLY A 109 8.65 10.87 0.27
CA GLY A 109 7.73 10.68 1.39
C GLY A 109 7.78 9.27 1.98
N GLN A 110 8.13 8.24 1.20
CA GLN A 110 8.33 6.89 1.73
C GLN A 110 9.68 6.78 2.44
N VAL A 111 10.74 7.38 1.90
CA VAL A 111 12.05 7.49 2.57
C VAL A 111 11.90 8.16 3.94
N ASN A 112 11.19 9.29 4.02
CA ASN A 112 10.94 9.96 5.29
C ASN A 112 10.25 9.05 6.33
N GLN A 113 9.29 8.25 5.88
CA GLN A 113 8.58 7.30 6.74
C GLN A 113 9.51 6.18 7.23
N ILE A 114 10.36 5.65 6.36
CA ILE A 114 11.31 4.57 6.68
C ILE A 114 12.37 5.07 7.65
N ASP A 115 12.96 6.25 7.40
CA ASP A 115 13.95 6.85 8.30
C ASP A 115 13.39 7.03 9.73
N LEU A 116 12.23 7.67 9.83
CA LEU A 116 11.59 7.89 11.14
C LEU A 116 11.15 6.57 11.79
N ALA A 117 10.76 5.58 11.02
CA ALA A 117 10.46 4.24 11.52
C ALA A 117 11.70 3.56 12.10
N GLN A 118 12.86 3.70 11.44
CA GLN A 118 14.15 3.17 11.92
C GLN A 118 14.56 3.87 13.23
N GLU A 119 14.46 5.21 13.28
CA GLU A 119 14.75 6.01 14.47
C GLU A 119 13.84 5.66 15.65
N ALA A 120 12.55 5.36 15.37
CA ALA A 120 11.55 5.00 16.39
C ALA A 120 11.61 3.53 16.82
N GLY A 121 12.45 2.69 16.20
CA GLY A 121 12.55 1.25 16.50
C GLY A 121 11.36 0.44 15.99
N VAL A 122 10.69 0.87 14.92
CA VAL A 122 9.66 0.07 14.25
C VAL A 122 10.28 -1.26 13.79
N ASN A 123 9.64 -2.35 14.12
CA ASN A 123 10.18 -3.70 13.86
C ASN A 123 9.62 -4.36 12.60
N HIS A 124 8.58 -3.81 11.97
CA HIS A 124 8.02 -4.33 10.72
C HIS A 124 7.29 -3.25 9.94
N ILE A 125 7.67 -3.08 8.67
CA ILE A 125 6.99 -2.19 7.72
C ILE A 125 6.29 -3.03 6.66
N ILE A 126 4.99 -2.79 6.47
CA ILE A 126 4.23 -3.35 5.36
C ILE A 126 4.01 -2.24 4.33
N LEU A 127 4.60 -2.40 3.15
CA LEU A 127 4.54 -1.43 2.07
C LEU A 127 3.64 -1.93 0.94
N MET A 128 2.69 -1.11 0.55
CA MET A 128 1.89 -1.33 -0.65
C MET A 128 2.65 -0.85 -1.88
N GLY A 129 3.21 -1.79 -2.64
CA GLY A 129 3.81 -1.58 -3.94
C GLY A 129 2.82 -1.72 -5.09
N SER A 130 3.35 -1.87 -6.29
CA SER A 130 2.58 -2.10 -7.53
C SER A 130 3.34 -3.04 -8.45
N MET A 131 2.62 -3.90 -9.14
CA MET A 131 3.15 -4.63 -10.29
C MET A 131 3.49 -3.66 -11.43
N GLY A 132 4.27 -4.12 -12.40
CA GLY A 132 4.70 -3.37 -13.58
C GLY A 132 6.06 -2.68 -13.45
N GLY A 133 6.73 -2.81 -12.29
CA GLY A 133 7.98 -2.12 -12.01
C GLY A 133 9.23 -2.73 -12.65
N THR A 134 9.13 -3.88 -13.30
CA THR A 134 10.24 -4.49 -14.08
C THR A 134 10.38 -3.86 -15.47
N ASN A 135 9.38 -3.10 -15.93
CA ASN A 135 9.36 -2.43 -17.22
C ASN A 135 9.31 -0.91 -17.04
N GLU A 136 10.42 -0.22 -17.30
CA GLU A 136 10.48 1.25 -17.23
C GLU A 136 9.55 1.93 -18.23
N ASP A 137 9.27 1.29 -19.39
CA ASP A 137 8.35 1.77 -20.40
C ASP A 137 6.86 1.49 -20.11
N HIS A 138 6.56 0.93 -18.93
CA HIS A 138 5.18 0.62 -18.55
C HIS A 138 4.25 1.84 -18.66
N PRO A 139 3.01 1.70 -19.17
CA PRO A 139 2.09 2.83 -19.37
C PRO A 139 1.85 3.71 -18.14
N LEU A 140 1.87 3.13 -16.94
CA LEU A 140 1.75 3.88 -15.68
C LEU A 140 2.91 4.87 -15.46
N ASN A 141 4.12 4.60 -15.95
CA ASN A 141 5.24 5.53 -15.89
C ASN A 141 5.04 6.74 -16.80
N LYS A 142 4.34 6.53 -17.92
CA LYS A 142 4.03 7.59 -18.90
C LYS A 142 2.86 8.47 -18.45
N LEU A 143 2.04 8.01 -17.51
CA LEU A 143 0.89 8.74 -17.01
C LEU A 143 1.35 10.02 -16.29
N GLY A 144 0.99 11.18 -16.86
CA GLY A 144 1.43 12.48 -16.34
C GLY A 144 2.94 12.67 -16.28
N ASN A 145 3.72 11.87 -17.02
CA ASN A 145 5.19 11.82 -16.98
C ASN A 145 5.76 11.60 -15.57
N GLY A 146 4.99 10.90 -14.71
CA GLY A 146 5.31 10.79 -13.28
C GLY A 146 6.30 9.70 -12.92
N ASN A 147 6.57 8.73 -13.82
CA ASN A 147 7.49 7.60 -13.56
C ASN A 147 7.18 6.85 -12.24
N ILE A 148 5.89 6.69 -11.93
CA ILE A 148 5.44 6.25 -10.61
C ILE A 148 5.99 4.89 -10.19
N LEU A 149 6.09 3.94 -11.12
CA LEU A 149 6.62 2.60 -10.81
C LEU A 149 8.12 2.63 -10.55
N ILE A 150 8.87 3.50 -11.25
CA ILE A 150 10.30 3.70 -11.02
C ILE A 150 10.53 4.23 -9.60
N TRP A 151 9.75 5.24 -9.17
CA TRP A 151 9.87 5.80 -7.83
C TRP A 151 9.46 4.81 -6.74
N LYS A 152 8.39 4.02 -6.97
CA LYS A 152 8.02 2.95 -6.06
C LYS A 152 9.12 1.91 -5.89
N ARG A 153 9.74 1.44 -6.97
CA ARG A 153 10.86 0.48 -6.90
C ARG A 153 12.07 1.03 -6.14
N LYS A 154 12.39 2.31 -6.32
CA LYS A 154 13.45 2.96 -5.54
C LYS A 154 13.13 3.00 -4.05
N ALA A 155 11.87 3.25 -3.67
CA ALA A 155 11.45 3.24 -2.28
C ALA A 155 11.43 1.81 -1.69
N GLU A 156 11.02 0.81 -2.47
CA GLU A 156 11.09 -0.60 -2.08
C GLU A 156 12.54 -1.01 -1.79
N GLN A 157 13.49 -0.65 -2.67
CA GLN A 157 14.91 -0.92 -2.44
C GLN A 157 15.42 -0.21 -1.19
N TYR A 158 15.05 1.07 -0.99
CA TYR A 158 15.43 1.81 0.20
C TYR A 158 14.93 1.14 1.49
N LEU A 159 13.71 0.62 1.49
CA LEU A 159 13.16 -0.14 2.62
C LEU A 159 13.97 -1.42 2.88
N ILE A 160 14.31 -2.16 1.84
CA ILE A 160 15.12 -3.39 1.97
C ILE A 160 16.48 -3.07 2.58
N ASP A 161 17.13 -2.01 2.11
CA ASP A 161 18.46 -1.60 2.57
C ASP A 161 18.46 -1.00 3.99
N SER A 162 17.29 -0.60 4.51
CA SER A 162 17.15 -0.03 5.86
C SER A 162 17.42 -1.04 6.98
N GLY A 163 17.31 -2.35 6.71
CA GLY A 163 17.47 -3.41 7.69
C GLY A 163 16.26 -3.62 8.62
N ILE A 164 15.15 -2.86 8.43
CA ILE A 164 13.88 -3.11 9.13
C ILE A 164 13.21 -4.32 8.46
N ASP A 165 12.63 -5.23 9.25
CA ASP A 165 11.80 -6.29 8.65
C ASP A 165 10.68 -5.70 7.81
N TYR A 166 10.47 -6.23 6.62
CA TYR A 166 9.50 -5.69 5.68
C TYR A 166 8.60 -6.76 5.06
N THR A 167 7.45 -6.32 4.56
CA THR A 167 6.61 -7.05 3.61
C THR A 167 6.18 -6.08 2.52
N ILE A 168 6.59 -6.32 1.28
CA ILE A 168 6.22 -5.49 0.13
C ILE A 168 5.18 -6.25 -0.70
N VAL A 169 3.97 -5.69 -0.75
CA VAL A 169 2.82 -6.27 -1.47
C VAL A 169 2.60 -5.49 -2.77
N ARG A 170 3.04 -6.04 -3.90
CA ARG A 170 2.87 -5.45 -5.23
C ARG A 170 1.55 -5.92 -5.83
N ALA A 171 0.52 -5.13 -5.66
CA ALA A 171 -0.80 -5.45 -6.16
C ALA A 171 -0.93 -5.24 -7.67
N GLY A 172 -1.70 -6.09 -8.34
CA GLY A 172 -2.19 -5.85 -9.69
C GLY A 172 -3.24 -4.76 -9.75
N GLY A 173 -4.04 -4.71 -10.81
CA GLY A 173 -5.11 -3.73 -10.99
C GLY A 173 -6.13 -3.78 -9.84
N LEU A 174 -6.30 -2.65 -9.14
CA LEU A 174 -7.12 -2.60 -7.92
C LEU A 174 -8.61 -2.40 -8.24
N LEU A 175 -9.44 -3.34 -7.80
CA LEU A 175 -10.90 -3.29 -7.94
C LEU A 175 -11.58 -2.73 -6.68
N ASN A 176 -12.77 -2.12 -6.86
CA ASN A 176 -13.64 -1.64 -5.77
C ASN A 176 -14.74 -2.66 -5.43
N GLU A 177 -14.47 -3.92 -5.63
CA GLU A 177 -15.36 -5.03 -5.35
C GLU A 177 -15.11 -5.58 -3.94
N SER A 178 -16.08 -6.32 -3.42
CA SER A 178 -15.95 -6.99 -2.12
C SER A 178 -14.85 -8.05 -2.16
N GLY A 179 -14.02 -8.08 -1.13
CA GLY A 179 -13.03 -9.11 -0.92
C GLY A 179 -13.58 -10.40 -0.31
N GLY A 180 -12.70 -11.38 -0.11
CA GLY A 180 -13.03 -12.66 0.53
C GLY A 180 -13.84 -13.61 -0.36
N LYS A 181 -13.84 -13.40 -1.67
CA LYS A 181 -14.61 -14.21 -2.63
C LYS A 181 -13.74 -14.91 -3.68
N ARG A 182 -12.45 -14.64 -3.69
CA ARG A 182 -11.55 -15.06 -4.75
C ARG A 182 -10.34 -15.81 -4.22
N LYS A 183 -9.78 -16.66 -5.06
CA LYS A 183 -8.47 -17.24 -4.81
C LYS A 183 -7.39 -16.23 -5.14
N LEU A 184 -6.49 -15.96 -4.18
CA LEU A 184 -5.33 -15.11 -4.38
C LEU A 184 -4.18 -15.92 -4.98
N LEU A 185 -3.41 -15.27 -5.81
CA LEU A 185 -2.23 -15.82 -6.45
C LEU A 185 -1.05 -14.90 -6.16
N VAL A 186 0.06 -15.46 -5.76
CA VAL A 186 1.31 -14.74 -5.53
C VAL A 186 2.36 -15.09 -6.58
N GLY A 187 3.23 -14.15 -6.89
CA GLY A 187 4.30 -14.31 -7.87
C GLY A 187 5.39 -13.26 -7.66
N LYS A 188 6.27 -13.14 -8.64
CA LYS A 188 7.32 -12.11 -8.66
C LYS A 188 7.70 -11.71 -10.07
N ASN A 189 8.46 -10.63 -10.18
CA ASN A 189 9.00 -10.14 -11.45
C ASN A 189 7.93 -9.88 -12.50
N ASP A 190 6.75 -9.42 -12.03
CA ASP A 190 5.62 -9.04 -12.87
C ASP A 190 5.02 -10.18 -13.74
N THR A 191 5.41 -11.45 -13.50
CA THR A 191 4.93 -12.60 -14.28
C THR A 191 3.41 -12.79 -14.23
N LEU A 192 2.75 -12.26 -13.20
CA LEU A 192 1.30 -12.31 -13.10
C LEU A 192 0.59 -11.30 -14.01
N LEU A 193 1.31 -10.34 -14.63
CA LEU A 193 0.73 -9.43 -15.63
C LEU A 193 0.33 -10.12 -16.94
N ASP A 194 0.91 -11.29 -17.23
CA ASP A 194 0.56 -12.08 -18.43
C ASP A 194 -0.81 -12.78 -18.34
N ARG A 195 -1.46 -12.68 -17.17
CA ARG A 195 -2.82 -13.23 -17.00
C ARG A 195 -3.85 -12.35 -17.71
N GLU A 196 -4.95 -12.95 -18.14
CA GLU A 196 -6.06 -12.27 -18.83
C GLU A 196 -6.61 -11.07 -18.02
N SER A 197 -6.69 -11.22 -16.69
CA SER A 197 -7.16 -10.15 -15.78
C SER A 197 -6.28 -10.10 -14.54
N PRO A 198 -5.14 -9.38 -14.58
CA PRO A 198 -4.22 -9.27 -13.45
C PRO A 198 -4.72 -8.25 -12.43
N THR A 199 -5.86 -8.54 -11.80
CA THR A 199 -6.57 -7.63 -10.88
C THR A 199 -6.80 -8.26 -9.51
N ILE A 200 -7.09 -7.40 -8.50
CA ILE A 200 -7.38 -7.83 -7.14
C ILE A 200 -8.29 -6.81 -6.44
N PRO A 201 -9.33 -7.23 -5.68
CA PRO A 201 -10.08 -6.35 -4.82
C PRO A 201 -9.21 -5.67 -3.76
N ARG A 202 -9.45 -4.36 -3.52
CA ARG A 202 -8.73 -3.62 -2.45
C ARG A 202 -8.93 -4.22 -1.07
N GLU A 203 -10.09 -4.83 -0.83
CA GLU A 203 -10.38 -5.51 0.44
C GLU A 203 -9.50 -6.73 0.65
N ASP A 204 -9.18 -7.48 -0.42
CA ASP A 204 -8.27 -8.63 -0.35
C ASP A 204 -6.82 -8.19 -0.14
N VAL A 205 -6.38 -7.09 -0.80
CA VAL A 205 -5.06 -6.51 -0.52
C VAL A 205 -4.97 -6.04 0.92
N ALA A 206 -6.00 -5.35 1.43
CA ALA A 206 -6.04 -4.88 2.81
C ALA A 206 -5.96 -6.05 3.80
N GLU A 207 -6.72 -7.13 3.55
CA GLU A 207 -6.69 -8.33 4.39
C GLU A 207 -5.30 -8.98 4.38
N LEU A 208 -4.71 -9.17 3.21
CA LEU A 208 -3.36 -9.72 3.07
C LEU A 208 -2.32 -8.90 3.84
N MET A 209 -2.36 -7.57 3.75
CA MET A 209 -1.46 -6.68 4.49
C MET A 209 -1.65 -6.79 6.01
N ILE A 210 -2.89 -6.95 6.48
CA ILE A 210 -3.21 -7.14 7.91
C ILE A 210 -2.69 -8.49 8.40
N GLN A 211 -2.93 -9.55 7.65
CA GLN A 211 -2.46 -10.89 8.00
C GLN A 211 -0.92 -10.96 8.05
N ALA A 212 -0.24 -10.25 7.14
CA ALA A 212 1.22 -10.16 7.12
C ALA A 212 1.83 -9.57 8.40
N LEU A 213 1.07 -8.78 9.19
CA LEU A 213 1.55 -8.26 10.47
C LEU A 213 1.91 -9.36 11.48
N SER A 214 1.24 -10.51 11.42
CA SER A 214 1.36 -11.58 12.39
C SER A 214 1.98 -12.88 11.85
N ILE A 215 2.08 -13.00 10.53
CA ILE A 215 2.60 -14.21 9.87
C ILE A 215 4.11 -14.07 9.65
N PRO A 216 4.96 -14.91 10.33
CA PRO A 216 6.41 -14.83 10.18
C PRO A 216 6.89 -15.04 8.74
N GLU A 217 6.20 -15.88 7.97
CA GLU A 217 6.50 -16.20 6.58
C GLU A 217 6.36 -14.99 5.63
N ALA A 218 5.72 -13.90 6.08
CA ALA A 218 5.60 -12.66 5.34
C ALA A 218 6.85 -11.77 5.45
N ARG A 219 7.70 -11.99 6.49
CA ARG A 219 8.83 -11.11 6.75
C ARG A 219 9.92 -11.23 5.70
N ASN A 220 10.47 -10.07 5.35
CA ASN A 220 11.55 -9.90 4.36
C ASN A 220 11.18 -10.49 2.99
N LYS A 221 9.91 -10.27 2.61
CA LYS A 221 9.32 -10.69 1.35
C LYS A 221 8.86 -9.50 0.53
N ALA A 222 9.11 -9.57 -0.79
CA ALA A 222 8.56 -8.67 -1.78
C ALA A 222 7.94 -9.53 -2.90
N PHE A 223 6.64 -9.42 -3.12
CA PHE A 223 5.91 -10.30 -4.02
C PHE A 223 4.76 -9.58 -4.73
N ASP A 224 4.44 -10.09 -5.90
CA ASP A 224 3.30 -9.68 -6.70
C ASP A 224 2.06 -10.42 -6.23
N VAL A 225 0.88 -9.80 -6.31
CA VAL A 225 -0.39 -10.42 -5.96
C VAL A 225 -1.53 -9.99 -6.88
N VAL A 226 -2.28 -10.97 -7.34
CA VAL A 226 -3.56 -10.81 -8.06
C VAL A 226 -4.59 -11.78 -7.51
N SER A 227 -5.83 -11.72 -7.99
CA SER A 227 -6.86 -12.72 -7.72
C SER A 227 -7.33 -13.39 -9.01
N GLU A 228 -7.78 -14.63 -8.92
CA GLU A 228 -8.63 -15.21 -9.95
C GLU A 228 -9.99 -14.50 -9.96
N SER A 229 -10.72 -14.49 -11.09
CA SER A 229 -12.12 -14.03 -11.07
C SER A 229 -12.99 -14.95 -10.20
N GLU A 230 -14.17 -14.50 -9.78
CA GLU A 230 -15.09 -15.36 -8.99
C GLU A 230 -15.45 -16.64 -9.76
N GLU A 231 -15.63 -16.54 -11.07
CA GLU A 231 -15.93 -17.69 -11.95
C GLU A 231 -14.76 -18.68 -12.00
N MET A 232 -13.53 -18.20 -12.18
CA MET A 232 -12.33 -19.05 -12.23
C MET A 232 -12.00 -19.66 -10.87
N SER A 233 -12.28 -18.96 -9.78
CA SER A 233 -12.07 -19.45 -8.42
C SER A 233 -12.98 -20.63 -8.08
N GLN A 234 -14.13 -20.79 -8.76
CA GLN A 234 -15.09 -21.88 -8.56
C GLN A 234 -15.42 -22.11 -7.08
N GLY A 235 -15.59 -21.04 -6.32
CA GLY A 235 -15.81 -21.08 -4.86
C GLY A 235 -14.57 -21.39 -4.01
N LYS A 236 -13.40 -21.59 -4.62
CA LYS A 236 -12.12 -21.69 -3.89
C LYS A 236 -11.67 -20.28 -3.50
N VAL A 237 -11.77 -19.98 -2.22
CA VAL A 237 -11.36 -18.70 -1.65
C VAL A 237 -10.09 -18.92 -0.83
N THR A 238 -9.14 -17.98 -0.92
CA THR A 238 -7.97 -18.04 -0.06
C THR A 238 -8.37 -17.76 1.38
N GLN A 239 -8.19 -18.75 2.26
CA GLN A 239 -8.46 -18.67 3.69
C GLN A 239 -7.18 -18.77 4.52
N ASP A 240 -6.21 -19.54 4.05
CA ASP A 240 -4.91 -19.71 4.70
C ASP A 240 -3.86 -18.77 4.09
N PHE A 241 -3.69 -17.61 4.74
CA PHE A 241 -2.69 -16.63 4.32
C PHE A 241 -1.26 -17.06 4.65
N ARG A 242 -1.07 -17.95 5.63
CA ARG A 242 0.26 -18.52 5.93
C ARG A 242 0.72 -19.42 4.78
N GLU A 243 -0.16 -20.31 4.31
CA GLU A 243 0.11 -21.14 3.15
C GLU A 243 0.39 -20.28 1.91
N LEU A 244 -0.44 -19.24 1.65
CA LEU A 244 -0.24 -18.29 0.55
C LEU A 244 1.15 -17.63 0.63
N LEU A 245 1.50 -17.08 1.78
CA LEU A 245 2.76 -16.35 1.98
C LEU A 245 3.99 -17.27 2.00
N SER A 246 3.82 -18.55 2.34
CA SER A 246 4.91 -19.54 2.25
C SER A 246 5.38 -19.77 0.81
N GLN A 247 4.53 -19.50 -0.19
CA GLN A 247 4.86 -19.61 -1.61
C GLN A 247 5.71 -18.44 -2.13
N THR A 248 5.85 -17.36 -1.35
CA THR A 248 6.65 -16.20 -1.74
C THR A 248 8.12 -16.42 -1.43
N THR A 249 8.99 -15.74 -2.19
CA THR A 249 10.43 -15.77 -1.99
C THR A 249 10.93 -14.42 -1.46
N SER A 250 12.10 -14.41 -0.78
CA SER A 250 12.75 -13.19 -0.33
C SER A 250 13.34 -12.38 -1.50
N GLY A 251 13.48 -11.08 -1.28
CA GLY A 251 14.10 -10.15 -2.20
C GLY A 251 13.14 -9.51 -3.22
N LEU A 252 13.72 -8.66 -4.07
CA LEU A 252 13.05 -8.00 -5.19
C LEU A 252 12.93 -8.92 -6.39
#